data_9ad1820226d02efd2454b442f16f4bdc
#
_entry.id   9ad1820226d02efd2454b442f16f4bdc
#
_cell.length_a   1.000
_cell.length_b   1.000
_cell.length_c   1.000
_cell.angle_alpha   90.00
_cell.angle_beta   90.00
_cell.angle_gamma   90.00
#
_symmetry.space_group_name_H-M   'P 1'
#
loop_
_entity.id
_entity.type
_entity.pdbx_description
1 polymer ?
#
loop_
_entity_poly.entity_id
_entity_poly.type
_entity_poly.pdbx_seq_one_letter_code
_entity_poly.pdbx_strand_id
1 'polypeptide(L)'
;MSFEFIQKLPTPEEIREGFPIPTPLIQLKQERDALIRDVITGKSDKFLVIVGPCSADNADSVCDYVERLSKVNEKVKDRLVLIPRIYTNKPRTTGDGYKGIVHQPDPEKKEDFRQGLLAMRAMHVRAMEVSGLTSADEMLYPENWGYVSDILSYVAIGARSVEDQQHRLTVSGFDIPAGMKNPTSGDFSVMLNSVYAAQHSHSFTYRGYEVKTSGNPLAHTILRGSVNKHGRSLPNYHYEDLTTLLELYAERDLSNPACIIDTNHNNSNKQFKEQIRITKEVIHSRRVNPDIHTLVKGVMIESYLEEGCQKIGEGVYGKSITDPCLGFEDTEKLLYEIADLV
;
A
#
# COMPACT_ATOMS: atom_id res chain seq x y z
N MET A 1 -12.77 18.33 29.66
CA MET A 1 -12.29 17.68 28.43
C MET A 1 -10.78 17.76 28.42
N SER A 2 -10.08 16.68 28.08
CA SER A 2 -8.61 16.61 28.06
C SER A 2 -8.01 16.84 26.66
N PHE A 3 -8.82 17.25 25.69
CA PHE A 3 -8.30 17.66 24.38
C PHE A 3 -7.86 19.12 24.43
N GLU A 4 -6.65 19.38 23.95
CA GLU A 4 -6.13 20.70 23.65
C GLU A 4 -6.17 20.92 22.12
N PHE A 5 -6.87 21.93 21.67
CA PHE A 5 -6.93 22.29 20.25
C PHE A 5 -5.75 23.19 19.92
N ILE A 6 -4.69 22.61 19.32
CA ILE A 6 -3.43 23.31 19.04
C ILE A 6 -3.61 24.29 17.87
N GLN A 7 -4.16 23.82 16.74
CA GLN A 7 -4.39 24.63 15.55
C GLN A 7 -5.45 24.00 14.64
N LYS A 8 -6.09 24.83 13.81
CA LYS A 8 -6.90 24.34 12.70
C LYS A 8 -5.99 23.90 11.55
N LEU A 9 -6.16 22.69 11.06
CA LEU A 9 -5.46 22.20 9.88
C LEU A 9 -6.12 22.76 8.60
N PRO A 10 -5.36 22.98 7.52
CA PRO A 10 -5.93 23.35 6.23
C PRO A 10 -6.84 22.24 5.72
N THR A 11 -7.87 22.59 4.97
CA THR A 11 -8.74 21.61 4.33
C THR A 11 -8.02 20.93 3.15
N PRO A 12 -8.44 19.75 2.72
CA PRO A 12 -7.90 19.12 1.50
C PRO A 12 -8.04 20.02 0.25
N GLU A 13 -9.12 20.79 0.15
CA GLU A 13 -9.35 21.73 -0.94
C GLU A 13 -8.28 22.83 -0.94
N GLU A 14 -8.04 23.47 0.22
CA GLU A 14 -7.00 24.51 0.37
C GLU A 14 -5.59 23.97 0.01
N ILE A 15 -5.28 22.74 0.41
CA ILE A 15 -3.99 22.12 0.06
C ILE A 15 -3.91 21.80 -1.42
N ARG A 16 -4.96 21.26 -2.03
CA ARG A 16 -4.98 20.95 -3.47
C ARG A 16 -4.89 22.20 -4.34
N GLU A 17 -5.52 23.29 -3.94
CA GLU A 17 -5.40 24.61 -4.60
C GLU A 17 -3.98 25.18 -4.48
N GLY A 18 -3.36 25.07 -3.30
CA GLY A 18 -1.99 25.51 -3.07
C GLY A 18 -0.91 24.64 -3.73
N PHE A 19 -1.19 23.35 -3.97
CA PHE A 19 -0.30 22.38 -4.59
C PHE A 19 -1.07 21.54 -5.63
N PRO A 20 -1.49 22.16 -6.76
CA PRO A 20 -2.23 21.46 -7.80
C PRO A 20 -1.34 20.43 -8.51
N ILE A 21 -1.98 19.36 -8.99
CA ILE A 21 -1.29 18.40 -9.86
C ILE A 21 -1.10 19.05 -11.25
N PRO A 22 0.12 19.01 -11.82
CA PRO A 22 0.33 19.43 -13.20
C PRO A 22 -0.57 18.67 -14.18
N THR A 23 -1.16 19.40 -15.15
CA THR A 23 -2.12 18.83 -16.11
C THR A 23 -1.67 17.52 -16.78
N PRO A 24 -0.40 17.35 -17.22
CA PRO A 24 0.05 16.09 -17.81
C PRO A 24 -0.05 14.90 -16.85
N LEU A 25 0.09 15.13 -15.54
CA LEU A 25 0.01 14.07 -14.54
C LEU A 25 -1.43 13.64 -14.25
N ILE A 26 -2.42 14.47 -14.51
CA ILE A 26 -3.84 14.10 -14.39
C ILE A 26 -4.17 13.01 -15.43
N GLN A 27 -3.74 13.20 -16.67
CA GLN A 27 -3.93 12.19 -17.72
C GLN A 27 -3.16 10.91 -17.42
N LEU A 28 -1.90 11.03 -17.02
CA LEU A 28 -1.08 9.91 -16.58
C LEU A 28 -1.77 9.09 -15.49
N LYS A 29 -2.31 9.77 -14.47
CA LYS A 29 -3.05 9.09 -13.40
C LYS A 29 -4.26 8.32 -13.94
N GLN A 30 -5.06 8.91 -14.81
CA GLN A 30 -6.22 8.23 -15.39
C GLN A 30 -5.83 6.97 -16.15
N GLU A 31 -4.77 7.02 -16.95
CA GLU A 31 -4.23 5.86 -17.68
C GLU A 31 -3.72 4.78 -16.73
N ARG A 32 -3.01 5.17 -15.69
CA ARG A 32 -2.48 4.26 -14.67
C ARG A 32 -3.61 3.62 -13.83
N ASP A 33 -4.61 4.39 -13.42
CA ASP A 33 -5.78 3.89 -12.69
C ASP A 33 -6.56 2.85 -13.53
N ALA A 34 -6.74 3.12 -14.82
CA ALA A 34 -7.38 2.18 -15.72
C ALA A 34 -6.58 0.87 -15.84
N LEU A 35 -5.26 0.96 -16.01
CA LEU A 35 -4.37 -0.21 -16.08
C LEU A 35 -4.43 -1.06 -14.80
N ILE A 36 -4.34 -0.44 -13.62
CA ILE A 36 -4.39 -1.15 -12.34
C ILE A 36 -5.78 -1.79 -12.13
N ARG A 37 -6.85 -1.06 -12.46
CA ARG A 37 -8.23 -1.58 -12.43
C ARG A 37 -8.38 -2.81 -13.32
N ASP A 38 -7.84 -2.79 -14.53
CA ASP A 38 -7.93 -3.90 -15.46
C ASP A 38 -7.24 -5.17 -14.92
N VAL A 39 -6.14 -5.04 -14.19
CA VAL A 39 -5.51 -6.18 -13.50
C VAL A 39 -6.40 -6.70 -12.37
N ILE A 40 -6.90 -5.82 -11.50
CA ILE A 40 -7.75 -6.23 -10.36
C ILE A 40 -9.03 -6.91 -10.85
N THR A 41 -9.63 -6.42 -11.94
CA THR A 41 -10.87 -7.00 -12.50
C THR A 41 -10.64 -8.20 -13.43
N GLY A 42 -9.38 -8.61 -13.64
CA GLY A 42 -9.03 -9.74 -14.51
C GLY A 42 -9.14 -9.47 -16.02
N LYS A 43 -9.28 -8.21 -16.44
CA LYS A 43 -9.24 -7.82 -17.85
C LYS A 43 -7.82 -7.78 -18.44
N SER A 44 -6.82 -7.69 -17.58
CA SER A 44 -5.41 -7.74 -17.93
C SER A 44 -4.72 -8.82 -17.10
N ASP A 45 -3.86 -9.59 -17.74
CA ASP A 45 -3.08 -10.67 -17.15
C ASP A 45 -1.74 -10.20 -16.55
N LYS A 46 -1.47 -8.88 -16.63
CA LYS A 46 -0.28 -8.31 -16.01
C LYS A 46 -0.28 -8.51 -14.50
N PHE A 47 0.92 -8.56 -13.94
CA PHE A 47 1.10 -8.78 -12.51
C PHE A 47 1.44 -7.46 -11.80
N LEU A 48 0.75 -7.16 -10.70
CA LEU A 48 1.01 -5.96 -9.90
C LEU A 48 2.22 -6.17 -8.99
N VAL A 49 3.12 -5.21 -8.96
CA VAL A 49 4.20 -5.18 -7.97
C VAL A 49 4.18 -3.82 -7.26
N ILE A 50 3.72 -3.82 -6.00
CA ILE A 50 3.71 -2.65 -5.14
C ILE A 50 5.04 -2.65 -4.39
N VAL A 51 5.96 -1.75 -4.73
CA VAL A 51 7.35 -1.84 -4.27
C VAL A 51 7.92 -0.49 -3.85
N GLY A 52 8.56 -0.45 -2.69
CA GLY A 52 9.17 0.76 -2.13
C GLY A 52 9.45 0.67 -0.64
N PRO A 53 9.96 1.74 0.00
CA PRO A 53 10.39 1.73 1.38
C PRO A 53 9.28 1.38 2.37
N CYS A 54 9.68 0.83 3.52
CA CYS A 54 8.76 0.55 4.62
C CYS A 54 8.04 1.82 5.10
N SER A 55 8.77 2.95 5.19
CA SER A 55 8.24 4.30 5.39
C SER A 55 8.95 5.26 4.45
N ALA A 56 8.20 6.17 3.86
CA ALA A 56 8.75 7.29 3.12
C ALA A 56 9.14 8.40 4.11
N ASP A 57 10.41 8.50 4.43
CA ASP A 57 10.96 9.39 5.45
C ASP A 57 11.70 10.60 4.87
N ASN A 58 12.20 10.48 3.64
CA ASN A 58 12.99 11.50 2.96
C ASN A 58 12.57 11.62 1.49
N ALA A 59 12.15 12.82 1.08
CA ALA A 59 11.61 13.04 -0.26
C ALA A 59 12.65 12.85 -1.37
N ASP A 60 13.92 13.21 -1.13
CA ASP A 60 14.96 13.10 -2.15
C ASP A 60 15.31 11.64 -2.42
N SER A 61 15.54 10.84 -1.38
CA SER A 61 15.84 9.41 -1.55
C SER A 61 14.65 8.61 -2.07
N VAL A 62 13.41 9.00 -1.73
CA VAL A 62 12.20 8.40 -2.34
C VAL A 62 12.14 8.73 -3.82
N CYS A 63 12.40 9.97 -4.23
CA CYS A 63 12.42 10.38 -5.63
C CYS A 63 13.51 9.67 -6.42
N ASP A 64 14.73 9.55 -5.87
CA ASP A 64 15.82 8.77 -6.49
C ASP A 64 15.44 7.29 -6.66
N TYR A 65 14.77 6.71 -5.66
CA TYR A 65 14.29 5.34 -5.73
C TYR A 65 13.27 5.16 -6.86
N VAL A 66 12.25 6.01 -6.93
CA VAL A 66 11.20 5.86 -7.97
C VAL A 66 11.69 6.23 -9.36
N GLU A 67 12.69 7.11 -9.50
CA GLU A 67 13.35 7.39 -10.77
C GLU A 67 14.13 6.17 -11.27
N ARG A 68 14.83 5.44 -10.39
CA ARG A 68 15.46 4.17 -10.75
C ARG A 68 14.40 3.11 -11.10
N LEU A 69 13.31 3.05 -10.34
CA LEU A 69 12.21 2.12 -10.59
C LEU A 69 11.54 2.38 -11.95
N SER A 70 11.42 3.64 -12.40
CA SER A 70 10.86 3.96 -13.71
C SER A 70 11.72 3.40 -14.86
N LYS A 71 13.04 3.37 -14.71
CA LYS A 71 13.95 2.76 -15.71
C LYS A 71 13.78 1.24 -15.80
N VAL A 72 13.49 0.58 -14.66
CA VAL A 72 13.13 -0.84 -14.63
C VAL A 72 11.75 -1.05 -15.27
N ASN A 73 10.78 -0.18 -14.94
CA ASN A 73 9.44 -0.25 -15.50
C ASN A 73 9.42 -0.29 -17.03
N GLU A 74 10.26 0.53 -17.69
CA GLU A 74 10.34 0.52 -19.16
C GLU A 74 10.71 -0.84 -19.75
N LYS A 75 11.43 -1.67 -19.02
CA LYS A 75 11.86 -3.01 -19.46
C LYS A 75 10.85 -4.11 -19.12
N VAL A 76 9.97 -3.88 -18.11
CA VAL A 76 9.05 -4.93 -17.61
C VAL A 76 7.57 -4.59 -17.79
N LYS A 77 7.23 -3.39 -18.29
CA LYS A 77 5.86 -2.88 -18.39
C LYS A 77 4.91 -3.72 -19.26
N ASP A 78 5.43 -4.57 -20.12
CA ASP A 78 4.62 -5.49 -20.91
C ASP A 78 4.04 -6.63 -20.06
N ARG A 79 4.69 -6.99 -18.97
CA ARG A 79 4.32 -8.08 -18.06
C ARG A 79 3.87 -7.58 -16.69
N LEU A 80 4.50 -6.52 -16.18
CA LEU A 80 4.28 -6.00 -14.84
C LEU A 80 3.62 -4.62 -14.84
N VAL A 81 2.90 -4.34 -13.75
CA VAL A 81 2.47 -2.98 -13.39
C VAL A 81 3.14 -2.63 -12.08
N LEU A 82 4.19 -1.81 -12.16
CA LEU A 82 4.91 -1.34 -10.97
C LEU A 82 4.16 -0.18 -10.33
N ILE A 83 3.93 -0.24 -9.02
CA ILE A 83 3.30 0.81 -8.22
C ILE A 83 4.29 1.17 -7.08
N PRO A 84 4.91 2.35 -7.13
CA PRO A 84 5.74 2.85 -6.03
C PRO A 84 4.98 2.83 -4.70
N ARG A 85 5.54 2.16 -3.70
CA ARG A 85 5.05 2.14 -2.34
C ARG A 85 5.66 3.33 -1.60
N ILE A 86 4.88 4.38 -1.40
CA ILE A 86 5.28 5.62 -0.72
C ILE A 86 4.39 5.79 0.52
N TYR A 87 4.71 5.03 1.57
CA TYR A 87 3.93 5.04 2.79
C TYR A 87 4.33 6.21 3.68
N THR A 88 3.44 7.20 3.74
CA THR A 88 3.64 8.47 4.46
C THR A 88 3.20 8.42 5.92
N ASN A 89 2.54 7.35 6.31
CA ASN A 89 2.14 7.06 7.69
C ASN A 89 2.73 5.73 8.16
N LYS A 90 3.06 5.64 9.45
CA LYS A 90 3.54 4.40 10.08
C LYS A 90 2.74 4.10 11.34
N PRO A 91 1.84 3.08 11.31
CA PRO A 91 1.10 2.67 12.51
C PRO A 91 2.06 2.15 13.59
N ARG A 92 1.86 2.62 14.82
CA ARG A 92 2.64 2.19 15.99
C ARG A 92 1.71 1.64 17.07
N THR A 93 1.91 0.41 17.48
CA THR A 93 1.05 -0.26 18.47
C THR A 93 1.05 0.43 19.83
N THR A 94 2.22 0.92 20.27
CA THR A 94 2.38 1.66 21.55
C THR A 94 2.33 3.18 21.39
N GLY A 95 2.28 3.68 20.13
CA GLY A 95 2.39 5.10 19.86
C GLY A 95 3.83 5.65 19.85
N ASP A 96 4.84 4.82 20.14
CA ASP A 96 6.24 5.24 20.19
C ASP A 96 6.96 5.09 18.84
N GLY A 97 7.99 5.91 18.64
CA GLY A 97 8.86 5.90 17.45
C GLY A 97 8.31 6.71 16.28
N TYR A 98 9.02 6.69 15.16
CA TYR A 98 8.66 7.44 13.94
C TYR A 98 7.29 7.01 13.40
N LYS A 99 6.39 7.97 13.24
CA LYS A 99 4.98 7.76 12.86
C LYS A 99 4.70 8.09 11.38
N GLY A 100 5.73 8.39 10.61
CA GLY A 100 5.64 8.78 9.20
C GLY A 100 5.71 10.29 8.98
N ILE A 101 5.91 10.68 7.73
CA ILE A 101 6.14 12.08 7.32
C ILE A 101 4.93 12.98 7.64
N VAL A 102 3.72 12.43 7.69
CA VAL A 102 2.51 13.19 8.07
C VAL A 102 2.61 13.73 9.50
N HIS A 103 3.21 12.98 10.41
CA HIS A 103 3.43 13.42 11.79
C HIS A 103 4.75 14.20 11.95
N GLN A 104 5.81 13.67 11.33
CA GLN A 104 7.18 14.15 11.49
C GLN A 104 7.83 14.27 10.11
N PRO A 105 7.61 15.40 9.40
CA PRO A 105 8.26 15.65 8.11
C PRO A 105 9.78 15.64 8.16
N ASP A 106 10.34 15.92 9.34
CA ASP A 106 11.76 15.72 9.69
C ASP A 106 11.82 14.76 10.87
N PRO A 107 12.33 13.51 10.68
CA PRO A 107 12.38 12.50 11.75
C PRO A 107 13.15 12.90 13.01
N GLU A 108 14.06 13.90 12.92
CA GLU A 108 14.87 14.38 14.02
C GLU A 108 14.21 15.55 14.79
N LYS A 109 13.10 16.09 14.28
CA LYS A 109 12.36 17.20 14.89
C LYS A 109 11.08 16.76 15.57
N LYS A 110 10.44 17.71 16.26
CA LYS A 110 9.10 17.51 16.84
C LYS A 110 8.05 17.34 15.76
N GLU A 111 6.93 16.73 16.16
CA GLU A 111 5.75 16.57 15.32
C GLU A 111 5.23 17.93 14.79
N ASP A 112 4.89 17.98 13.50
CA ASP A 112 4.23 19.11 12.84
C ASP A 112 3.28 18.59 11.77
N PHE A 113 2.04 18.37 12.16
CA PHE A 113 0.99 17.83 11.28
C PHE A 113 0.70 18.69 10.07
N ARG A 114 0.75 20.03 10.22
CA ARG A 114 0.47 20.94 9.11
C ARG A 114 1.54 20.80 8.02
N GLN A 115 2.81 20.84 8.42
CA GLN A 115 3.91 20.63 7.48
C GLN A 115 3.94 19.19 6.95
N GLY A 116 3.55 18.21 7.78
CA GLY A 116 3.45 16.81 7.37
C GLY A 116 2.43 16.57 6.26
N LEU A 117 1.26 17.18 6.31
CA LEU A 117 0.25 17.10 5.24
C LEU A 117 0.74 17.71 3.92
N LEU A 118 1.45 18.84 3.98
CA LEU A 118 2.09 19.46 2.82
C LEU A 118 3.19 18.57 2.25
N ALA A 119 4.07 18.04 3.12
CA ALA A 119 5.17 17.16 2.74
C ALA A 119 4.68 15.86 2.11
N MET A 120 3.62 15.24 2.65
CA MET A 120 2.97 14.07 2.09
C MET A 120 2.54 14.33 0.64
N ARG A 121 1.76 15.37 0.40
CA ARG A 121 1.28 15.71 -0.93
C ARG A 121 2.41 16.02 -1.90
N ALA A 122 3.36 16.90 -1.48
CA ALA A 122 4.51 17.29 -2.29
C ALA A 122 5.36 16.08 -2.68
N MET A 123 5.58 15.13 -1.77
CA MET A 123 6.35 13.91 -2.06
C MET A 123 5.67 13.05 -3.12
N HIS A 124 4.36 12.81 -3.03
CA HIS A 124 3.63 12.02 -4.03
C HIS A 124 3.61 12.70 -5.40
N VAL A 125 3.38 14.02 -5.46
CA VAL A 125 3.40 14.77 -6.73
C VAL A 125 4.80 14.69 -7.36
N ARG A 126 5.85 15.02 -6.60
CA ARG A 126 7.23 14.97 -7.09
C ARG A 126 7.65 13.57 -7.54
N ALA A 127 7.27 12.53 -6.78
CA ALA A 127 7.55 11.14 -7.16
C ALA A 127 6.90 10.78 -8.51
N MET A 128 5.66 11.23 -8.75
CA MET A 128 4.98 11.02 -10.02
C MET A 128 5.62 11.82 -11.17
N GLU A 129 6.07 13.07 -10.90
CA GLU A 129 6.78 13.91 -11.89
C GLU A 129 8.09 13.27 -12.38
N VAL A 130 8.91 12.76 -11.46
CA VAL A 130 10.23 12.21 -11.82
C VAL A 130 10.17 10.80 -12.39
N SER A 131 9.10 10.04 -12.12
CA SER A 131 9.02 8.62 -12.49
C SER A 131 8.00 8.29 -13.57
N GLY A 132 6.96 9.10 -13.74
CA GLY A 132 5.80 8.73 -14.54
C GLY A 132 4.99 7.54 -13.96
N LEU A 133 5.17 7.24 -12.66
CA LEU A 133 4.45 6.17 -11.96
C LEU A 133 3.57 6.77 -10.87
N THR A 134 2.33 6.28 -10.78
CA THR A 134 1.43 6.62 -9.68
C THR A 134 1.67 5.71 -8.49
N SER A 135 1.45 6.20 -7.29
CA SER A 135 1.90 5.55 -6.05
C SER A 135 0.77 4.92 -5.24
N ALA A 136 1.21 4.09 -4.28
CA ALA A 136 0.40 3.52 -3.21
C ALA A 136 0.77 4.14 -1.86
N ASP A 137 -0.23 4.36 -0.99
CA ASP A 137 -0.02 4.72 0.42
C ASP A 137 -0.90 3.87 1.36
N GLU A 138 -0.54 3.83 2.65
CA GLU A 138 -1.36 3.20 3.68
C GLU A 138 -2.25 4.25 4.36
N MET A 139 -3.57 4.10 4.27
CA MET A 139 -4.51 4.99 4.95
C MET A 139 -4.56 4.65 6.45
N LEU A 140 -3.76 5.35 7.24
CA LEU A 140 -3.81 5.24 8.70
C LEU A 140 -4.95 6.08 9.29
N TYR A 141 -5.19 7.25 8.71
CA TYR A 141 -6.27 8.16 9.09
C TYR A 141 -7.21 8.37 7.90
N PRO A 142 -8.48 7.96 7.99
CA PRO A 142 -9.46 8.16 6.94
C PRO A 142 -9.61 9.63 6.50
N GLU A 143 -9.48 10.56 7.44
CA GLU A 143 -9.52 12.01 7.18
C GLU A 143 -8.44 12.48 6.18
N ASN A 144 -7.28 11.78 6.12
CA ASN A 144 -6.17 12.16 5.26
C ASN A 144 -6.41 11.81 3.78
N TRP A 145 -7.37 10.94 3.47
CA TRP A 145 -7.68 10.57 2.09
C TRP A 145 -7.92 11.79 1.19
N GLY A 146 -8.66 12.77 1.69
CA GLY A 146 -8.99 13.97 0.92
C GLY A 146 -7.78 14.75 0.39
N TYR A 147 -6.61 14.66 1.04
CA TYR A 147 -5.40 15.40 0.65
C TYR A 147 -4.64 14.76 -0.53
N VAL A 148 -4.88 13.47 -0.80
CA VAL A 148 -4.12 12.67 -1.80
C VAL A 148 -5.02 11.87 -2.74
N SER A 149 -6.34 12.00 -2.64
CA SER A 149 -7.31 11.24 -3.45
C SER A 149 -7.16 11.44 -4.97
N ASP A 150 -6.65 12.59 -5.37
CA ASP A 150 -6.37 12.95 -6.78
C ASP A 150 -4.99 12.50 -7.27
N ILE A 151 -4.17 11.84 -6.42
CA ILE A 151 -2.79 11.44 -6.73
C ILE A 151 -2.61 9.92 -6.66
N LEU A 152 -3.14 9.28 -5.62
CA LEU A 152 -2.94 7.85 -5.38
C LEU A 152 -3.71 6.99 -6.36
N SER A 153 -3.11 5.88 -6.80
CA SER A 153 -3.76 4.85 -7.60
C SER A 153 -3.99 3.54 -6.85
N TYR A 154 -3.50 3.45 -5.62
CA TYR A 154 -3.69 2.30 -4.74
C TYR A 154 -3.65 2.72 -3.27
N VAL A 155 -4.52 2.14 -2.45
CA VAL A 155 -4.53 2.35 -1.00
C VAL A 155 -4.46 1.00 -0.28
N ALA A 156 -3.65 0.91 0.77
CA ALA A 156 -3.69 -0.23 1.68
C ALA A 156 -4.35 0.16 3.01
N ILE A 157 -5.15 -0.74 3.56
CA ILE A 157 -5.67 -0.65 4.93
C ILE A 157 -4.87 -1.59 5.80
N GLY A 158 -4.21 -1.03 6.80
CA GLY A 158 -3.30 -1.76 7.67
C GLY A 158 -3.99 -2.81 8.55
N ALA A 159 -3.22 -3.80 9.00
CA ALA A 159 -3.72 -4.90 9.83
C ALA A 159 -4.32 -4.47 11.18
N ARG A 160 -3.98 -3.26 11.67
CA ARG A 160 -4.55 -2.70 12.90
C ARG A 160 -5.78 -1.85 12.66
N SER A 161 -6.02 -1.44 11.40
CA SER A 161 -7.11 -0.56 10.98
C SER A 161 -8.24 -1.31 10.27
N VAL A 162 -7.99 -2.54 9.79
CA VAL A 162 -8.94 -3.29 8.97
C VAL A 162 -10.24 -3.65 9.70
N GLU A 163 -10.22 -3.68 11.02
CA GLU A 163 -11.41 -3.92 11.86
C GLU A 163 -12.20 -2.64 12.16
N ASP A 164 -11.58 -1.47 11.94
CA ASP A 164 -12.21 -0.19 12.23
C ASP A 164 -13.29 0.15 11.19
N GLN A 165 -14.48 0.50 11.69
CA GLN A 165 -15.66 0.77 10.87
C GLN A 165 -15.43 1.95 9.94
N GLN A 166 -14.80 3.03 10.41
CA GLN A 166 -14.62 4.23 9.60
C GLN A 166 -13.69 3.98 8.42
N HIS A 167 -12.64 3.16 8.57
CA HIS A 167 -11.77 2.75 7.47
C HIS A 167 -12.54 2.00 6.39
N ARG A 168 -13.34 0.99 6.76
CA ARG A 168 -14.16 0.19 5.84
C ARG A 168 -15.15 1.08 5.06
N LEU A 169 -15.87 1.95 5.76
CA LEU A 169 -16.85 2.84 5.15
C LEU A 169 -16.20 3.90 4.26
N THR A 170 -15.04 4.44 4.65
CA THR A 170 -14.30 5.39 3.80
C THR A 170 -13.84 4.74 2.50
N VAL A 171 -13.33 3.50 2.56
CA VAL A 171 -12.93 2.73 1.35
C VAL A 171 -14.11 2.51 0.40
N SER A 172 -15.34 2.36 0.91
CA SER A 172 -16.53 2.20 0.06
C SER A 172 -16.84 3.42 -0.83
N GLY A 173 -16.21 4.54 -0.56
CA GLY A 173 -16.30 5.77 -1.36
C GLY A 173 -15.12 5.97 -2.33
N PHE A 174 -14.20 5.01 -2.46
CA PHE A 174 -13.07 5.12 -3.39
C PHE A 174 -13.45 4.62 -4.79
N ASP A 175 -12.79 5.17 -5.78
CA ASP A 175 -12.85 4.77 -7.19
C ASP A 175 -11.57 4.07 -7.68
N ILE A 176 -10.61 3.84 -6.77
CA ILE A 176 -9.33 3.16 -6.99
C ILE A 176 -9.24 1.87 -6.15
N PRO A 177 -8.35 0.93 -6.51
CA PRO A 177 -8.11 -0.27 -5.73
C PRO A 177 -7.70 0.01 -4.28
N ALA A 178 -8.32 -0.72 -3.36
CA ALA A 178 -8.00 -0.68 -1.94
C ALA A 178 -7.79 -2.09 -1.39
N GLY A 179 -6.57 -2.36 -0.90
CA GLY A 179 -6.21 -3.66 -0.33
C GLY A 179 -6.45 -3.70 1.19
N MET A 180 -7.29 -4.62 1.64
CA MET A 180 -7.59 -4.86 3.05
C MET A 180 -6.63 -5.91 3.60
N LYS A 181 -5.66 -5.52 4.44
CA LYS A 181 -4.73 -6.49 5.06
C LYS A 181 -5.49 -7.39 6.04
N ASN A 182 -5.14 -8.67 6.11
CA ASN A 182 -5.61 -9.49 7.21
C ASN A 182 -5.17 -8.86 8.55
N PRO A 183 -6.01 -8.97 9.63
CA PRO A 183 -5.63 -8.47 10.96
C PRO A 183 -4.39 -9.20 11.47
N THR A 184 -3.77 -8.67 12.53
CA THR A 184 -2.56 -9.26 13.12
C THR A 184 -2.78 -10.69 13.64
N SER A 185 -4.02 -11.05 14.00
CA SER A 185 -4.44 -12.42 14.36
C SER A 185 -4.40 -13.40 13.17
N GLY A 186 -4.48 -12.92 11.93
CA GLY A 186 -4.54 -13.76 10.73
C GLY A 186 -5.94 -14.20 10.32
N ASP A 187 -6.98 -13.68 10.93
CA ASP A 187 -8.36 -14.07 10.67
C ASP A 187 -8.84 -13.64 9.27
N PHE A 188 -9.02 -14.60 8.37
CA PHE A 188 -9.50 -14.37 7.02
C PHE A 188 -10.96 -13.91 6.98
N SER A 189 -11.79 -14.34 7.93
CA SER A 189 -13.19 -13.93 7.99
C SER A 189 -13.32 -12.44 8.28
N VAL A 190 -12.52 -11.93 9.21
CA VAL A 190 -12.44 -10.48 9.51
C VAL A 190 -11.98 -9.68 8.29
N MET A 191 -10.96 -10.16 7.60
CA MET A 191 -10.46 -9.53 6.37
C MET A 191 -11.54 -9.50 5.27
N LEU A 192 -12.19 -10.61 5.01
CA LEU A 192 -13.24 -10.71 3.99
C LEU A 192 -14.51 -9.91 4.35
N ASN A 193 -14.85 -9.81 5.64
CA ASN A 193 -15.92 -8.92 6.10
C ASN A 193 -15.56 -7.44 5.84
N SER A 194 -14.27 -7.10 5.91
CA SER A 194 -13.80 -5.75 5.60
C SER A 194 -13.91 -5.44 4.11
N VAL A 195 -13.57 -6.42 3.24
CA VAL A 195 -13.77 -6.31 1.79
C VAL A 195 -15.26 -6.19 1.47
N TYR A 196 -16.10 -7.03 2.08
CA TYR A 196 -17.55 -6.96 1.88
C TYR A 196 -18.11 -5.58 2.24
N ALA A 197 -17.79 -5.06 3.43
CA ALA A 197 -18.23 -3.74 3.83
C ALA A 197 -17.74 -2.65 2.86
N ALA A 198 -16.48 -2.72 2.43
CA ALA A 198 -15.92 -1.75 1.49
C ALA A 198 -16.56 -1.81 0.09
N GLN A 199 -17.06 -2.98 -0.34
CA GLN A 199 -17.72 -3.14 -1.63
C GLN A 199 -19.19 -2.71 -1.65
N HIS A 200 -19.80 -2.40 -0.48
CA HIS A 200 -21.20 -2.03 -0.37
C HIS A 200 -21.38 -0.53 -0.09
N SER A 201 -22.58 -0.03 -0.41
CA SER A 201 -22.99 1.36 -0.16
C SER A 201 -23.28 1.59 1.32
N HIS A 202 -22.83 2.74 1.84
CA HIS A 202 -23.05 3.16 3.22
C HIS A 202 -23.41 4.64 3.31
N SER A 203 -24.16 5.00 4.39
CA SER A 203 -24.34 6.39 4.82
C SER A 203 -23.66 6.59 6.17
N PHE A 204 -22.80 7.58 6.28
CA PHE A 204 -22.05 7.88 7.52
C PHE A 204 -21.54 9.32 7.54
N THR A 205 -20.95 9.72 8.66
CA THR A 205 -20.34 11.05 8.78
C THR A 205 -18.90 11.05 8.30
N TYR A 206 -18.56 11.94 7.36
CA TYR A 206 -17.22 12.13 6.85
C TYR A 206 -16.91 13.61 6.68
N ARG A 207 -15.84 14.10 7.31
CA ARG A 207 -15.38 15.50 7.23
C ARG A 207 -16.48 16.53 7.57
N GLY A 208 -17.34 16.22 8.56
CA GLY A 208 -18.43 17.08 9.00
C GLY A 208 -19.68 17.05 8.13
N TYR A 209 -19.76 16.15 7.14
CA TYR A 209 -20.94 15.94 6.30
C TYR A 209 -21.54 14.56 6.53
N GLU A 210 -22.84 14.43 6.32
CA GLU A 210 -23.45 13.15 6.03
C GLU A 210 -23.15 12.80 4.57
N VAL A 211 -22.53 11.65 4.34
CA VAL A 211 -22.17 11.16 3.00
C VAL A 211 -22.85 9.85 2.72
N LYS A 212 -23.09 9.57 1.44
CA LYS A 212 -23.51 8.25 0.95
C LYS A 212 -22.53 7.79 -0.10
N THR A 213 -21.99 6.58 0.06
CA THR A 213 -21.06 5.95 -0.87
C THR A 213 -21.77 5.01 -1.83
N SER A 214 -21.10 4.60 -2.92
CA SER A 214 -21.62 3.62 -3.90
C SER A 214 -21.15 2.19 -3.64
N GLY A 215 -20.14 2.00 -2.80
CA GLY A 215 -19.34 0.79 -2.70
C GLY A 215 -18.17 0.80 -3.69
N ASN A 216 -17.07 0.17 -3.29
CA ASN A 216 -15.84 0.06 -4.09
C ASN A 216 -15.63 -1.39 -4.55
N PRO A 217 -16.02 -1.77 -5.79
CA PRO A 217 -15.86 -3.13 -6.29
C PRO A 217 -14.40 -3.56 -6.50
N LEU A 218 -13.44 -2.63 -6.33
CA LEU A 218 -12.00 -2.88 -6.43
C LEU A 218 -11.35 -3.12 -5.06
N ALA A 219 -12.13 -3.10 -3.96
CA ALA A 219 -11.65 -3.52 -2.65
C ALA A 219 -11.32 -5.02 -2.66
N HIS A 220 -10.14 -5.39 -2.16
CA HIS A 220 -9.62 -6.76 -2.23
C HIS A 220 -8.74 -7.08 -1.02
N THR A 221 -8.24 -8.32 -0.94
CA THR A 221 -7.45 -8.79 0.20
C THR A 221 -5.95 -8.56 0.04
N ILE A 222 -5.25 -8.38 1.18
CA ILE A 222 -3.79 -8.45 1.26
C ILE A 222 -3.41 -9.45 2.36
N LEU A 223 -2.64 -10.48 2.02
CA LEU A 223 -2.09 -11.44 2.99
C LEU A 223 -0.71 -10.98 3.44
N ARG A 224 -0.54 -10.76 4.74
CA ARG A 224 0.69 -10.25 5.35
C ARG A 224 1.30 -11.13 6.44
N GLY A 225 0.79 -12.38 6.59
CA GLY A 225 1.07 -13.24 7.72
C GLY A 225 0.37 -12.81 9.00
N SER A 226 0.58 -13.54 10.07
CA SER A 226 -0.05 -13.33 11.36
C SER A 226 0.91 -13.52 12.52
N VAL A 227 0.45 -13.20 13.74
CA VAL A 227 1.16 -13.47 14.99
C VAL A 227 0.23 -14.30 15.87
N ASN A 228 0.70 -15.46 16.32
CA ASN A 228 -0.07 -16.27 17.24
C ASN A 228 0.00 -15.72 18.70
N LYS A 229 -0.80 -16.31 19.61
CA LYS A 229 -0.84 -15.93 21.02
C LYS A 229 0.49 -16.02 21.78
N HIS A 230 1.50 -16.68 21.21
CA HIS A 230 2.84 -16.81 21.79
C HIS A 230 3.84 -15.82 21.13
N GLY A 231 3.39 -14.89 20.28
CA GLY A 231 4.24 -13.91 19.59
C GLY A 231 5.02 -14.49 18.39
N ARG A 232 4.73 -15.72 17.96
CA ARG A 232 5.39 -16.33 16.80
C ARG A 232 4.69 -15.90 15.51
N SER A 233 5.49 -15.48 14.53
CA SER A 233 5.02 -15.23 13.16
C SER A 233 4.57 -16.51 12.49
N LEU A 234 3.43 -16.44 11.80
CA LEU A 234 2.87 -17.50 10.96
C LEU A 234 2.64 -16.91 9.57
N PRO A 235 3.32 -17.41 8.54
CA PRO A 235 3.05 -17.00 7.16
C PRO A 235 1.66 -17.45 6.72
N ASN A 236 1.11 -16.80 5.68
CA ASN A 236 -0.19 -17.15 5.09
C ASN A 236 -0.21 -16.93 3.56
N TYR A 237 0.90 -17.28 2.89
CA TYR A 237 1.06 -17.17 1.43
C TYR A 237 1.27 -18.52 0.75
N HIS A 238 1.31 -19.62 1.52
CA HIS A 238 1.50 -20.95 0.97
C HIS A 238 0.30 -21.39 0.12
N TYR A 239 0.50 -22.41 -0.69
CA TYR A 239 -0.53 -22.93 -1.59
C TYR A 239 -1.85 -23.25 -0.84
N GLU A 240 -1.77 -23.84 0.34
CA GLU A 240 -2.89 -24.21 1.17
C GLU A 240 -3.65 -22.98 1.73
N ASP A 241 -2.93 -21.93 2.08
CA ASP A 241 -3.53 -20.65 2.51
C ASP A 241 -4.32 -20.01 1.36
N LEU A 242 -3.74 -20.03 0.14
CA LEU A 242 -4.37 -19.46 -1.05
C LEU A 242 -5.59 -20.23 -1.49
N THR A 243 -5.57 -21.57 -1.40
CA THR A 243 -6.74 -22.41 -1.68
C THR A 243 -7.85 -22.20 -0.64
N THR A 244 -7.50 -22.09 0.64
CA THR A 244 -8.45 -21.72 1.69
C THR A 244 -9.08 -20.35 1.44
N LEU A 245 -8.29 -19.37 1.01
CA LEU A 245 -8.82 -18.05 0.69
C LEU A 245 -9.78 -18.08 -0.52
N LEU A 246 -9.49 -18.89 -1.54
CA LEU A 246 -10.39 -19.10 -2.69
C LEU A 246 -11.75 -19.64 -2.24
N GLU A 247 -11.77 -20.69 -1.40
CA GLU A 247 -12.99 -21.27 -0.86
C GLU A 247 -13.81 -20.22 -0.10
N LEU A 248 -13.16 -19.47 0.79
CA LEU A 248 -13.80 -18.41 1.57
C LEU A 248 -14.32 -17.25 0.71
N TYR A 249 -13.67 -16.93 -0.41
CA TYR A 249 -14.16 -15.93 -1.38
C TYR A 249 -15.43 -16.47 -2.08
N ALA A 250 -15.43 -17.73 -2.48
CA ALA A 250 -16.55 -18.35 -3.18
C ALA A 250 -17.84 -18.44 -2.31
N GLU A 251 -17.69 -18.50 -0.99
CA GLU A 251 -18.79 -18.51 -0.04
C GLU A 251 -19.46 -17.13 0.15
N ARG A 252 -18.87 -16.07 -0.40
CA ARG A 252 -19.31 -14.68 -0.20
C ARG A 252 -19.68 -14.03 -1.52
N ASP A 253 -20.68 -13.16 -1.47
CA ASP A 253 -21.06 -12.31 -2.60
C ASP A 253 -20.08 -11.10 -2.69
N LEU A 254 -18.90 -11.35 -3.26
CA LEU A 254 -17.83 -10.37 -3.43
C LEU A 254 -17.50 -10.19 -4.90
N SER A 255 -17.37 -8.92 -5.31
CA SER A 255 -16.94 -8.55 -6.66
C SER A 255 -15.42 -8.74 -6.82
N ASN A 256 -14.99 -9.14 -8.02
CA ASN A 256 -13.59 -9.17 -8.42
C ASN A 256 -12.65 -9.82 -7.37
N PRO A 257 -12.75 -11.14 -7.11
CA PRO A 257 -11.84 -11.82 -6.20
C PRO A 257 -10.38 -11.53 -6.56
N ALA A 258 -9.67 -10.90 -5.63
CA ALA A 258 -8.28 -10.52 -5.83
C ALA A 258 -7.51 -10.53 -4.51
N CYS A 259 -6.26 -10.90 -4.60
CA CYS A 259 -5.34 -10.94 -3.47
C CYS A 259 -3.97 -10.39 -3.86
N ILE A 260 -3.39 -9.56 -3.01
CA ILE A 260 -1.98 -9.16 -3.05
C ILE A 260 -1.25 -9.84 -1.90
N ILE A 261 -0.06 -10.37 -2.16
CA ILE A 261 0.77 -10.99 -1.12
C ILE A 261 1.85 -10.00 -0.66
N ASP A 262 1.73 -9.57 0.60
CA ASP A 262 2.79 -8.81 1.27
C ASP A 262 3.91 -9.80 1.65
N THR A 263 5.03 -9.72 0.96
CA THR A 263 6.13 -10.68 1.08
C THR A 263 7.03 -10.44 2.29
N ASN A 264 6.85 -9.32 2.99
CA ASN A 264 7.57 -9.00 4.21
C ASN A 264 6.72 -9.27 5.48
N HIS A 265 6.75 -8.40 6.47
CA HIS A 265 6.03 -8.48 7.75
C HIS A 265 6.10 -9.88 8.38
N ASN A 266 4.96 -10.50 8.69
CA ASN A 266 4.94 -11.82 9.32
C ASN A 266 5.10 -12.98 8.32
N ASN A 267 4.94 -12.72 7.02
CA ASN A 267 5.22 -13.71 5.97
C ASN A 267 6.72 -14.04 5.88
N SER A 268 7.59 -13.06 6.08
CA SER A 268 9.06 -13.25 6.12
C SER A 268 9.62 -13.32 7.55
N ASN A 269 8.78 -13.17 8.59
CA ASN A 269 9.22 -12.91 9.96
C ASN A 269 10.18 -11.70 10.04
N LYS A 270 9.94 -10.67 9.20
CA LYS A 270 10.79 -9.47 9.02
C LYS A 270 12.22 -9.76 8.56
N GLN A 271 12.50 -10.95 8.05
CA GLN A 271 13.75 -11.28 7.37
C GLN A 271 13.64 -10.81 5.92
N PHE A 272 14.00 -9.56 5.66
CA PHE A 272 13.72 -8.87 4.42
C PHE A 272 14.25 -9.58 3.16
N LYS A 273 15.34 -10.35 3.24
CA LYS A 273 15.89 -11.12 2.11
C LYS A 273 14.99 -12.31 1.71
N GLU A 274 14.15 -12.80 2.63
CA GLU A 274 13.16 -13.85 2.33
C GLU A 274 12.08 -13.40 1.35
N GLN A 275 11.88 -12.12 1.17
CA GLN A 275 10.92 -11.58 0.21
C GLN A 275 11.16 -12.13 -1.21
N ILE A 276 12.43 -12.35 -1.59
CA ILE A 276 12.81 -12.91 -2.89
C ILE A 276 12.27 -14.35 -3.05
N ARG A 277 12.52 -15.20 -2.06
CA ARG A 277 12.05 -16.59 -2.06
C ARG A 277 10.52 -16.66 -2.03
N ILE A 278 9.90 -15.87 -1.15
CA ILE A 278 8.44 -15.83 -0.98
C ILE A 278 7.77 -15.43 -2.30
N THR A 279 8.28 -14.39 -2.97
CA THR A 279 7.77 -13.96 -4.27
C THR A 279 7.79 -15.09 -5.29
N LYS A 280 8.90 -15.84 -5.38
CA LYS A 280 9.03 -16.97 -6.30
C LYS A 280 8.07 -18.12 -5.98
N GLU A 281 7.85 -18.41 -4.70
CA GLU A 281 6.89 -19.42 -4.24
C GLU A 281 5.44 -19.04 -4.59
N VAL A 282 5.07 -17.79 -4.38
CA VAL A 282 3.75 -17.27 -4.77
C VAL A 282 3.53 -17.37 -6.28
N ILE A 283 4.51 -16.99 -7.09
CA ILE A 283 4.42 -17.11 -8.55
C ILE A 283 4.35 -18.57 -8.98
N HIS A 284 5.09 -19.46 -8.31
CA HIS A 284 4.99 -20.91 -8.57
C HIS A 284 3.58 -21.42 -8.31
N SER A 285 2.94 -21.05 -7.18
CA SER A 285 1.57 -21.43 -6.87
C SER A 285 0.57 -20.92 -7.93
N ARG A 286 0.75 -19.70 -8.44
CA ARG A 286 -0.04 -19.16 -9.57
C ARG A 286 0.11 -20.01 -10.85
N ARG A 287 1.32 -20.48 -11.15
CA ARG A 287 1.58 -21.24 -12.39
C ARG A 287 1.00 -22.65 -12.38
N VAL A 288 0.88 -23.26 -11.20
CA VAL A 288 0.39 -24.66 -11.08
C VAL A 288 -1.12 -24.73 -10.84
N ASN A 289 -1.79 -23.63 -10.46
CA ASN A 289 -3.22 -23.60 -10.22
C ASN A 289 -3.88 -22.38 -10.87
N PRO A 290 -4.79 -22.59 -11.86
CA PRO A 290 -5.48 -21.49 -12.57
C PRO A 290 -6.36 -20.63 -11.67
N ASP A 291 -6.94 -21.16 -10.60
CA ASP A 291 -7.78 -20.40 -9.69
C ASP A 291 -6.93 -19.49 -8.80
N ILE A 292 -5.77 -19.98 -8.34
CA ILE A 292 -4.77 -19.15 -7.66
C ILE A 292 -4.21 -18.09 -8.63
N HIS A 293 -4.00 -18.42 -9.90
CA HIS A 293 -3.61 -17.46 -10.92
C HIS A 293 -4.62 -16.31 -11.04
N THR A 294 -5.90 -16.65 -11.03
CA THR A 294 -6.98 -15.67 -11.10
C THR A 294 -7.09 -14.84 -9.83
N LEU A 295 -6.90 -15.45 -8.65
CA LEU A 295 -6.99 -14.77 -7.36
C LEU A 295 -5.82 -13.83 -7.09
N VAL A 296 -4.57 -14.35 -7.21
CA VAL A 296 -3.36 -13.60 -6.82
C VAL A 296 -2.95 -12.64 -7.93
N LYS A 297 -3.26 -11.37 -7.76
CA LYS A 297 -3.01 -10.31 -8.75
C LYS A 297 -1.63 -9.67 -8.65
N GLY A 298 -0.92 -9.88 -7.54
CA GLY A 298 0.38 -9.24 -7.34
C GLY A 298 1.01 -9.50 -6.00
N VAL A 299 2.14 -8.84 -5.80
CA VAL A 299 2.92 -8.84 -4.54
C VAL A 299 3.20 -7.43 -4.06
N MET A 300 3.44 -7.30 -2.75
CA MET A 300 3.93 -6.09 -2.10
C MET A 300 5.29 -6.37 -1.49
N ILE A 301 6.30 -5.54 -1.85
CA ILE A 301 7.71 -5.72 -1.51
C ILE A 301 8.23 -4.48 -0.80
N GLU A 302 8.86 -4.65 0.35
CA GLU A 302 9.58 -3.57 1.04
C GLU A 302 11.02 -3.49 0.53
N SER A 303 11.33 -2.38 -0.15
CA SER A 303 12.60 -2.14 -0.83
C SER A 303 12.97 -0.65 -0.74
N TYR A 304 14.27 -0.37 -0.61
CA TYR A 304 14.78 1.00 -0.68
C TYR A 304 16.10 1.05 -1.45
N LEU A 305 16.80 2.22 -1.45
CA LEU A 305 18.09 2.33 -2.13
C LEU A 305 19.14 1.42 -1.51
N GLU A 306 19.24 1.43 -0.16
CA GLU A 306 20.17 0.64 0.62
C GLU A 306 19.44 -0.47 1.39
N GLU A 307 20.05 -1.65 1.50
CA GLU A 307 19.47 -2.79 2.20
C GLU A 307 19.43 -2.61 3.73
N GLY A 308 18.45 -3.27 4.36
CA GLY A 308 18.32 -3.31 5.81
C GLY A 308 17.61 -2.09 6.39
N CYS A 309 17.97 -1.73 7.60
CA CYS A 309 17.46 -0.56 8.32
C CYS A 309 18.54 0.11 9.15
N GLN A 310 18.24 1.32 9.60
CA GLN A 310 19.11 2.15 10.46
C GLN A 310 18.29 2.80 11.57
N LYS A 311 18.95 3.35 12.58
CA LYS A 311 18.33 4.22 13.58
C LYS A 311 18.21 5.64 13.04
N ILE A 312 17.23 6.39 13.53
CA ILE A 312 17.13 7.83 13.26
C ILE A 312 18.43 8.50 13.70
N GLY A 313 18.99 9.38 12.84
CA GLY A 313 20.24 10.08 13.08
C GLY A 313 21.52 9.36 12.61
N GLU A 314 21.45 8.12 12.11
CA GLU A 314 22.62 7.45 11.49
C GLU A 314 22.98 8.00 10.10
N GLY A 315 22.03 8.63 9.41
CA GLY A 315 22.27 9.46 8.22
C GLY A 315 22.64 8.73 6.94
N VAL A 316 22.43 7.41 6.83
CA VAL A 316 22.67 6.67 5.59
C VAL A 316 21.55 6.97 4.61
N TYR A 317 21.87 7.64 3.50
CA TYR A 317 20.91 8.05 2.48
C TYR A 317 20.20 6.85 1.85
N GLY A 318 18.86 6.89 1.81
CA GLY A 318 18.05 5.83 1.19
C GLY A 318 18.03 4.51 1.94
N LYS A 319 18.35 4.50 3.24
CA LYS A 319 18.22 3.34 4.12
C LYS A 319 17.05 3.51 5.07
N SER A 320 16.21 2.49 5.19
CA SER A 320 14.99 2.56 6.00
C SER A 320 15.27 2.89 7.48
N ILE A 321 14.52 3.83 8.05
CA ILE A 321 14.51 4.15 9.49
C ILE A 321 13.44 3.38 10.28
N THR A 322 12.77 2.41 9.63
CA THR A 322 11.73 1.58 10.23
C THR A 322 12.05 0.09 10.02
N ASP A 323 11.18 -0.70 9.37
CA ASP A 323 11.47 -2.11 9.14
C ASP A 323 12.53 -2.28 8.03
N PRO A 324 13.37 -3.34 8.07
CA PRO A 324 14.42 -3.54 7.09
C PRO A 324 13.85 -3.87 5.70
N CYS A 325 14.48 -3.31 4.67
CA CYS A 325 14.09 -3.40 3.27
C CYS A 325 15.13 -4.13 2.41
N LEU A 326 14.71 -4.69 1.27
CA LEU A 326 15.65 -5.08 0.20
C LEU A 326 16.37 -3.84 -0.33
N GLY A 327 17.61 -4.00 -0.74
CA GLY A 327 18.34 -2.99 -1.51
C GLY A 327 17.85 -2.91 -2.96
N PHE A 328 18.13 -1.79 -3.64
CA PHE A 328 17.65 -1.58 -5.00
C PHE A 328 18.20 -2.62 -5.99
N GLU A 329 19.46 -2.99 -5.89
CA GLU A 329 20.08 -3.99 -6.80
C GLU A 329 19.38 -5.36 -6.77
N ASP A 330 19.06 -5.86 -5.57
CA ASP A 330 18.36 -7.13 -5.42
C ASP A 330 16.90 -7.01 -5.87
N THR A 331 16.31 -5.83 -5.67
CA THR A 331 14.95 -5.55 -6.14
C THR A 331 14.88 -5.48 -7.66
N GLU A 332 15.81 -4.81 -8.33
CA GLU A 332 15.87 -4.76 -9.79
C GLU A 332 15.99 -6.16 -10.40
N LYS A 333 16.90 -6.99 -9.87
CA LYS A 333 17.04 -8.40 -10.30
C LYS A 333 15.73 -9.16 -10.10
N LEU A 334 15.10 -9.02 -8.93
CA LEU A 334 13.84 -9.69 -8.63
C LEU A 334 12.73 -9.25 -9.60
N LEU A 335 12.63 -7.97 -9.96
CA LEU A 335 11.62 -7.49 -10.89
C LEU A 335 11.78 -8.08 -12.30
N TYR A 336 13.00 -8.25 -12.79
CA TYR A 336 13.26 -8.97 -14.05
C TYR A 336 12.86 -10.43 -13.94
N GLU A 337 13.26 -11.12 -12.86
CA GLU A 337 12.87 -12.52 -12.62
C GLU A 337 11.34 -12.69 -12.53
N ILE A 338 10.62 -11.76 -11.88
CA ILE A 338 9.15 -11.78 -11.85
C ILE A 338 8.60 -11.67 -13.27
N ALA A 339 9.08 -10.71 -14.08
CA ALA A 339 8.62 -10.50 -15.44
C ALA A 339 8.84 -11.73 -16.34
N ASP A 340 9.91 -12.50 -16.12
CA ASP A 340 10.18 -13.74 -16.84
C ASP A 340 9.28 -14.90 -16.40
N LEU A 341 8.77 -14.85 -15.17
CA LEU A 341 8.02 -15.95 -14.54
C LEU A 341 6.50 -15.83 -14.66
N VAL A 342 5.95 -14.62 -14.87
CA VAL A 342 4.49 -14.36 -14.93
C VAL A 342 3.93 -14.30 -16.34
#